data_ca88ad07c6a5cb9d97f5a11c7209858c
#
_entry.id   ca88ad07c6a5cb9d97f5a11c7209858c
#
_cell.length_a   1.000
_cell.length_b   1.000
_cell.length_c   1.000
_cell.angle_alpha   90.00
_cell.angle_beta   90.00
_cell.angle_gamma   90.00
#
_symmetry.space_group_name_H-M   'P 1'
#
loop_
_entity.id
_entity.type
_entity.pdbx_description
1 polymer ?
#
loop_
_entity_poly.entity_id
_entity_poly.type
_entity_poly.pdbx_seq_one_letter_code
_entity_poly.pdbx_strand_id
1 'polypeptide(L)'
;MKKVPFNDLSRIHEPIHKKVFAQFSKVVQENRFVLNKEIGEFECLFSEFTESKYTVSCASGTDALELILRALEIGKNDEVILPTNTFIATALAVTRCGAMPVFVDNDEFYLIDTKQVEKKITKKTKAIIAVNLYGQLANLKELNKIAKANSLKLIEDSAQSHGALNDSFSNNYSVAAAYSFYPGKNLGAWGDGGAVTTNNKKLYEKILMLRNWGSIKKYYHEEKGFNSRLQPLQGVVLSEKVKKLSSWNKQRNAVAKKYIEALAENKDIVLPKIKEGNFHVWHLFVIRIKNRNKLLNEFDFHKVEFGIHYPVPIHKQKAYKEHKQYGKKIQLADSYSSQLLSLPIFPKMQDQEIERVVETIKKYS
;
A
#
# COMPACT_ATOMS: atom_id res chain seq x y z
N MET A 1 -12.30 24.06 -20.31
CA MET A 1 -12.38 23.68 -18.89
C MET A 1 -10.99 23.23 -18.38
N LYS A 2 -10.60 23.62 -17.16
CA LYS A 2 -9.36 23.14 -16.53
C LYS A 2 -9.50 21.64 -16.20
N LYS A 3 -8.47 20.84 -16.42
CA LYS A 3 -8.46 19.39 -16.17
C LYS A 3 -8.63 19.10 -14.68
N VAL A 4 -9.38 18.05 -14.31
CA VAL A 4 -9.42 17.47 -12.97
C VAL A 4 -8.39 16.35 -12.92
N PRO A 5 -7.24 16.52 -12.24
CA PRO A 5 -6.21 15.50 -12.20
C PRO A 5 -6.64 14.32 -11.32
N PHE A 6 -6.14 13.13 -11.62
CA PHE A 6 -6.37 11.95 -10.76
C PHE A 6 -5.74 12.12 -9.36
N ASN A 7 -4.54 12.73 -9.32
CA ASN A 7 -3.84 13.08 -8.09
C ASN A 7 -2.94 14.30 -8.35
N ASP A 8 -3.19 15.41 -7.65
CA ASP A 8 -2.39 16.64 -7.79
C ASP A 8 -1.35 16.74 -6.68
N LEU A 9 -0.15 16.27 -6.98
CA LEU A 9 0.97 16.30 -6.04
C LEU A 9 1.48 17.72 -5.77
N SER A 10 1.27 18.69 -6.68
CA SER A 10 1.77 20.07 -6.49
C SER A 10 1.17 20.71 -5.24
N ARG A 11 -0.12 20.45 -4.97
CA ARG A 11 -0.85 21.03 -3.83
C ARG A 11 -0.32 20.62 -2.46
N ILE A 12 0.36 19.48 -2.39
CA ILE A 12 0.98 18.99 -1.15
C ILE A 12 2.49 19.24 -1.12
N HIS A 13 3.14 19.42 -2.27
CA HIS A 13 4.57 19.68 -2.35
C HIS A 13 4.92 21.16 -2.14
N GLU A 14 4.18 22.07 -2.79
CA GLU A 14 4.45 23.51 -2.72
C GLU A 14 4.60 24.05 -1.28
N PRO A 15 3.74 23.70 -0.30
CA PRO A 15 3.87 24.20 1.06
C PRO A 15 5.12 23.74 1.82
N ILE A 16 5.83 22.74 1.33
CA ILE A 16 7.04 22.21 1.97
C ILE A 16 8.33 22.51 1.19
N HIS A 17 8.24 23.02 -0.05
CA HIS A 17 9.39 23.24 -0.94
C HIS A 17 10.53 23.99 -0.24
N LYS A 18 10.24 25.16 0.34
CA LYS A 18 11.29 26.01 0.97
C LYS A 18 12.08 25.25 2.05
N LYS A 19 11.39 24.48 2.89
CA LYS A 19 12.03 23.70 3.96
C LYS A 19 12.83 22.53 3.41
N VAL A 20 12.28 21.81 2.45
CA VAL A 20 12.93 20.65 1.84
C VAL A 20 14.19 21.08 1.09
N PHE A 21 14.14 22.14 0.26
CA PHE A 21 15.31 22.63 -0.47
C PHE A 21 16.42 23.17 0.45
N ALA A 22 16.06 23.86 1.55
CA ALA A 22 17.05 24.28 2.54
C ALA A 22 17.80 23.09 3.19
N GLN A 23 17.08 21.98 3.46
CA GLN A 23 17.70 20.76 3.97
C GLN A 23 18.50 20.01 2.89
N PHE A 24 18.02 19.95 1.65
CA PHE A 24 18.75 19.39 0.52
C PHE A 24 20.12 20.07 0.34
N SER A 25 20.16 21.40 0.40
CA SER A 25 21.43 22.14 0.31
C SER A 25 22.44 21.69 1.36
N LYS A 26 21.99 21.46 2.61
CA LYS A 26 22.85 20.94 3.68
C LYS A 26 23.34 19.51 3.42
N VAL A 27 22.44 18.62 2.95
CA VAL A 27 22.81 17.24 2.59
C VAL A 27 23.90 17.24 1.51
N VAL A 28 23.73 18.08 0.48
CA VAL A 28 24.70 18.19 -0.64
C VAL A 28 26.02 18.79 -0.17
N GLN A 29 26.01 19.91 0.58
CA GLN A 29 27.21 20.57 1.09
C GLN A 29 28.04 19.65 1.99
N GLU A 30 27.38 18.81 2.79
CA GLU A 30 28.04 17.88 3.70
C GLU A 30 28.27 16.49 3.09
N ASN A 31 27.96 16.28 1.79
CA ASN A 31 28.15 15.02 1.05
C ASN A 31 27.50 13.79 1.73
N ARG A 32 26.32 13.95 2.33
CA ARG A 32 25.60 12.90 3.06
C ARG A 32 24.61 12.13 2.16
N PHE A 33 25.09 11.31 1.26
CA PHE A 33 24.26 10.70 0.21
C PHE A 33 23.81 9.27 0.52
N VAL A 34 24.32 8.59 1.55
CA VAL A 34 23.98 7.20 1.86
C VAL A 34 23.88 6.98 3.36
N LEU A 35 22.76 6.46 3.84
CA LEU A 35 22.50 6.03 5.23
C LEU A 35 23.03 7.01 6.30
N ASN A 36 22.52 8.21 6.29
CA ASN A 36 22.89 9.27 7.21
C ASN A 36 21.77 9.64 8.19
N LYS A 37 22.00 10.70 8.97
CA LYS A 37 21.06 11.18 10.01
C LYS A 37 19.65 11.44 9.49
N GLU A 38 19.49 11.91 8.26
CA GLU A 38 18.21 12.19 7.62
C GLU A 38 17.35 10.91 7.51
N ILE A 39 17.98 9.76 7.34
CA ILE A 39 17.30 8.46 7.34
C ILE A 39 16.85 8.10 8.76
N GLY A 40 17.74 8.23 9.76
CA GLY A 40 17.38 7.97 11.16
C GLY A 40 16.27 8.88 11.68
N GLU A 41 16.31 10.17 11.32
CA GLU A 41 15.27 11.15 11.66
C GLU A 41 13.91 10.75 11.07
N PHE A 42 13.88 10.36 9.79
CA PHE A 42 12.65 9.87 9.16
C PHE A 42 12.16 8.56 9.80
N GLU A 43 13.05 7.59 10.02
CA GLU A 43 12.70 6.30 10.63
C GLU A 43 12.09 6.50 12.03
N CYS A 44 12.63 7.44 12.83
CA CYS A 44 12.09 7.80 14.13
C CYS A 44 10.67 8.41 14.00
N LEU A 45 10.51 9.44 13.19
CA LEU A 45 9.21 10.09 12.96
C LEU A 45 8.16 9.13 12.41
N PHE A 46 8.56 8.19 11.56
CA PHE A 46 7.62 7.21 11.00
C PHE A 46 7.26 6.12 12.03
N SER A 47 8.21 5.73 12.90
CA SER A 47 7.93 4.86 14.04
C SER A 47 6.91 5.49 14.99
N GLU A 48 7.08 6.78 15.33
CA GLU A 48 6.12 7.52 16.15
C GLU A 48 4.74 7.58 15.48
N PHE A 49 4.70 7.90 14.18
CA PHE A 49 3.45 8.03 13.43
C PHE A 49 2.68 6.70 13.34
N THR A 50 3.39 5.58 13.21
CA THR A 50 2.79 4.23 13.10
C THR A 50 2.68 3.50 14.44
N GLU A 51 3.10 4.14 15.54
CA GLU A 51 3.18 3.54 16.88
C GLU A 51 3.94 2.21 16.91
N SER A 52 4.97 2.11 16.07
CA SER A 52 5.86 0.95 15.98
C SER A 52 7.13 1.20 16.77
N LYS A 53 7.73 0.14 17.36
CA LYS A 53 9.02 0.29 18.04
C LYS A 53 10.17 0.56 17.08
N TYR A 54 10.09 0.04 15.86
CA TYR A 54 11.19 0.10 14.90
C TYR A 54 10.68 0.33 13.48
N THR A 55 11.40 1.18 12.76
CA THR A 55 11.25 1.39 11.31
C THR A 55 12.58 1.14 10.62
N VAL A 56 12.56 0.44 9.49
CA VAL A 56 13.70 0.28 8.58
C VAL A 56 13.30 0.75 7.20
N SER A 57 13.81 1.88 6.76
CA SER A 57 13.55 2.37 5.40
C SER A 57 14.37 1.61 4.34
N CYS A 58 13.83 1.48 3.14
CA CYS A 58 14.43 0.73 2.03
C CYS A 58 14.09 1.38 0.68
N ALA A 59 14.53 0.76 -0.42
CA ALA A 59 14.43 1.36 -1.75
C ALA A 59 13.01 1.39 -2.31
N SER A 60 12.11 0.47 -1.91
CA SER A 60 10.73 0.41 -2.40
C SER A 60 9.82 -0.40 -1.48
N GLY A 61 8.49 -0.29 -1.68
CA GLY A 61 7.54 -1.16 -1.00
C GLY A 61 7.67 -2.64 -1.38
N THR A 62 8.09 -2.93 -2.61
CA THR A 62 8.39 -4.30 -3.06
C THR A 62 9.56 -4.88 -2.28
N ASP A 63 10.62 -4.10 -2.13
CA ASP A 63 11.78 -4.49 -1.34
C ASP A 63 11.45 -4.64 0.14
N ALA A 64 10.56 -3.80 0.67
CA ALA A 64 10.10 -3.92 2.05
C ALA A 64 9.45 -5.30 2.31
N LEU A 65 8.56 -5.74 1.41
CA LEU A 65 7.95 -7.07 1.49
C LEU A 65 8.99 -8.19 1.34
N GLU A 66 9.90 -8.09 0.35
CA GLU A 66 10.96 -9.09 0.16
C GLU A 66 11.88 -9.18 1.37
N LEU A 67 12.31 -8.04 1.94
CA LEU A 67 13.16 -8.00 3.12
C LEU A 67 12.49 -8.66 4.34
N ILE A 68 11.17 -8.45 4.54
CA ILE A 68 10.41 -9.14 5.59
C ILE A 68 10.44 -10.66 5.37
N LEU A 69 10.11 -11.11 4.17
CA LEU A 69 10.06 -12.55 3.84
C LEU A 69 11.43 -13.21 4.01
N ARG A 70 12.49 -12.57 3.51
CA ARG A 70 13.89 -13.04 3.68
C ARG A 70 14.32 -13.08 5.15
N ALA A 71 14.00 -12.04 5.92
CA ALA A 71 14.33 -11.99 7.33
C ALA A 71 13.56 -13.04 8.16
N LEU A 72 12.41 -13.49 7.68
CA LEU A 72 11.64 -14.62 8.23
C LEU A 72 12.05 -15.97 7.65
N GLU A 73 13.12 -16.01 6.82
CA GLU A 73 13.66 -17.23 6.19
C GLU A 73 12.64 -17.96 5.30
N ILE A 74 11.67 -17.22 4.74
CA ILE A 74 10.67 -17.77 3.82
C ILE A 74 11.28 -17.81 2.41
N GLY A 75 11.25 -19.00 1.78
CA GLY A 75 11.91 -19.21 0.51
C GLY A 75 11.42 -20.45 -0.25
N LYS A 76 12.36 -21.15 -0.90
CA LYS A 76 12.08 -22.30 -1.77
C LYS A 76 11.27 -23.37 -1.02
N ASN A 77 10.21 -23.86 -1.66
CA ASN A 77 9.24 -24.85 -1.15
C ASN A 77 8.24 -24.31 -0.12
N ASP A 78 8.35 -23.05 0.31
CA ASP A 78 7.36 -22.44 1.17
C ASP A 78 6.22 -21.83 0.37
N GLU A 79 5.04 -21.77 0.98
CA GLU A 79 3.85 -21.13 0.43
C GLU A 79 3.50 -19.89 1.25
N VAL A 80 3.09 -18.84 0.55
CA VAL A 80 2.59 -17.58 1.15
C VAL A 80 1.20 -17.29 0.61
N ILE A 81 0.21 -17.21 1.49
CA ILE A 81 -1.17 -16.87 1.12
C ILE A 81 -1.31 -15.35 0.99
N LEU A 82 -1.92 -14.88 -0.11
CA LEU A 82 -2.17 -13.46 -0.36
C LEU A 82 -3.42 -13.26 -1.22
N PRO A 83 -4.08 -12.07 -1.17
CA PRO A 83 -5.22 -11.79 -2.02
C PRO A 83 -4.76 -11.59 -3.47
N THR A 84 -5.61 -12.02 -4.41
CA THR A 84 -5.33 -11.83 -5.84
C THR A 84 -5.64 -10.41 -6.32
N ASN A 85 -6.56 -9.71 -5.65
CA ASN A 85 -6.87 -8.31 -5.91
C ASN A 85 -5.88 -7.41 -5.15
N THR A 86 -4.69 -7.25 -5.69
CA THR A 86 -3.64 -6.36 -5.19
C THR A 86 -2.72 -5.93 -6.33
N PHE A 87 -1.80 -5.01 -6.06
CA PHE A 87 -0.73 -4.70 -6.98
C PHE A 87 0.25 -5.89 -7.08
N ILE A 88 0.80 -6.10 -8.25
CA ILE A 88 1.67 -7.25 -8.53
C ILE A 88 2.88 -7.37 -7.58
N ALA A 89 3.32 -6.26 -6.98
CA ALA A 89 4.46 -6.22 -6.05
C ALA A 89 4.31 -7.19 -4.88
N THR A 90 3.10 -7.39 -4.37
CA THR A 90 2.83 -8.34 -3.28
C THR A 90 3.23 -9.77 -3.67
N ALA A 91 2.85 -10.21 -4.86
CA ALA A 91 3.20 -11.53 -5.35
C ALA A 91 4.67 -11.61 -5.83
N LEU A 92 5.19 -10.53 -6.43
CA LEU A 92 6.61 -10.46 -6.84
C LEU A 92 7.55 -10.64 -5.65
N ALA A 93 7.27 -10.02 -4.51
CA ALA A 93 8.10 -10.19 -3.30
C ALA A 93 8.19 -11.66 -2.88
N VAL A 94 7.07 -12.40 -2.96
CA VAL A 94 7.03 -13.84 -2.65
C VAL A 94 7.87 -14.64 -3.65
N THR A 95 7.68 -14.43 -4.95
CA THR A 95 8.40 -15.17 -5.98
C THR A 95 9.88 -14.83 -6.05
N ARG A 96 10.27 -13.57 -5.75
CA ARG A 96 11.68 -13.16 -5.63
C ARG A 96 12.40 -13.88 -4.48
N CYS A 97 11.68 -14.24 -3.41
CA CYS A 97 12.22 -15.09 -2.33
C CYS A 97 12.33 -16.57 -2.73
N GLY A 98 11.78 -16.97 -3.87
CA GLY A 98 11.68 -18.37 -4.29
C GLY A 98 10.49 -19.12 -3.68
N ALA A 99 9.64 -18.45 -2.92
CA ALA A 99 8.41 -19.01 -2.34
C ALA A 99 7.26 -19.00 -3.36
N MET A 100 6.22 -19.78 -3.07
CA MET A 100 5.04 -19.96 -3.90
C MET A 100 3.89 -19.06 -3.42
N PRO A 101 3.36 -18.13 -4.25
CA PRO A 101 2.18 -17.38 -3.92
C PRO A 101 0.92 -18.26 -4.05
N VAL A 102 0.12 -18.32 -2.99
CA VAL A 102 -1.18 -19.01 -2.95
C VAL A 102 -2.27 -17.96 -2.93
N PHE A 103 -3.00 -17.83 -4.04
CA PHE A 103 -4.01 -16.79 -4.20
C PHE A 103 -5.33 -17.17 -3.56
N VAL A 104 -5.93 -16.18 -2.86
CA VAL A 104 -7.30 -16.20 -2.34
C VAL A 104 -8.08 -15.01 -2.89
N ASP A 105 -9.41 -15.10 -2.85
CA ASP A 105 -10.29 -14.01 -3.28
C ASP A 105 -10.31 -12.86 -2.26
N ASN A 106 -10.92 -11.77 -2.63
CA ASN A 106 -11.26 -10.68 -1.73
C ASN A 106 -12.72 -10.77 -1.26
N ASP A 107 -13.01 -10.07 -0.18
CA ASP A 107 -14.36 -9.81 0.29
C ASP A 107 -15.01 -8.60 -0.43
N GLU A 108 -16.20 -8.21 0.02
CA GLU A 108 -16.92 -7.04 -0.51
C GLU A 108 -16.27 -5.69 -0.22
N PHE A 109 -15.30 -5.65 0.69
CA PHE A 109 -14.49 -4.48 1.04
C PHE A 109 -13.18 -4.42 0.22
N TYR A 110 -12.98 -5.33 -0.74
CA TYR A 110 -11.75 -5.53 -1.52
C TYR A 110 -10.55 -6.03 -0.71
N LEU A 111 -10.78 -6.50 0.51
CA LEU A 111 -9.77 -7.03 1.42
C LEU A 111 -9.72 -8.55 1.32
N ILE A 112 -8.63 -9.17 1.78
CA ILE A 112 -8.47 -10.62 1.76
C ILE A 112 -9.63 -11.34 2.46
N ASP A 113 -10.24 -12.33 1.81
CA ASP A 113 -11.31 -13.16 2.38
C ASP A 113 -10.73 -14.16 3.40
N THR A 114 -10.92 -13.86 4.69
CA THR A 114 -10.41 -14.69 5.79
C THR A 114 -10.92 -16.13 5.76
N LYS A 115 -12.17 -16.36 5.27
CA LYS A 115 -12.76 -17.71 5.15
C LYS A 115 -12.07 -18.56 4.10
N GLN A 116 -11.50 -17.94 3.08
CA GLN A 116 -10.73 -18.68 2.06
C GLN A 116 -9.30 -18.93 2.51
N VAL A 117 -8.71 -18.07 3.33
CA VAL A 117 -7.35 -18.24 3.86
C VAL A 117 -7.21 -19.57 4.56
N GLU A 118 -8.09 -19.87 5.52
CA GLU A 118 -8.02 -21.10 6.31
C GLU A 118 -8.10 -22.38 5.44
N LYS A 119 -8.94 -22.36 4.39
CA LYS A 119 -9.09 -23.48 3.43
C LYS A 119 -7.88 -23.72 2.53
N LYS A 120 -6.97 -22.76 2.44
CA LYS A 120 -5.77 -22.81 1.58
C LYS A 120 -4.49 -23.14 2.34
N ILE A 121 -4.54 -23.27 3.66
CA ILE A 121 -3.39 -23.62 4.48
C ILE A 121 -2.96 -25.07 4.20
N THR A 122 -1.68 -25.25 3.96
CA THR A 122 -1.01 -26.55 3.81
C THR A 122 0.17 -26.66 4.75
N LYS A 123 0.84 -27.83 4.80
CA LYS A 123 2.08 -28.02 5.56
C LYS A 123 3.25 -27.13 5.07
N LYS A 124 3.15 -26.60 3.83
CA LYS A 124 4.16 -25.70 3.22
C LYS A 124 3.87 -24.24 3.51
N THR A 125 2.67 -23.90 3.96
CA THR A 125 2.30 -22.50 4.23
C THR A 125 3.14 -21.98 5.40
N LYS A 126 3.78 -20.81 5.23
CA LYS A 126 4.62 -20.14 6.24
C LYS A 126 4.10 -18.77 6.64
N ALA A 127 3.43 -18.09 5.73
CA ALA A 127 2.92 -16.75 6.00
C ALA A 127 1.60 -16.47 5.28
N ILE A 128 0.92 -15.44 5.80
CA ILE A 128 -0.22 -14.76 5.19
C ILE A 128 0.20 -13.31 4.99
N ILE A 129 0.05 -12.77 3.78
CA ILE A 129 0.18 -11.34 3.51
C ILE A 129 -1.22 -10.73 3.42
N ALA A 130 -1.58 -9.94 4.40
CA ALA A 130 -2.80 -9.14 4.38
C ALA A 130 -2.52 -7.82 3.66
N VAL A 131 -3.23 -7.53 2.58
CA VAL A 131 -3.10 -6.26 1.86
C VAL A 131 -4.18 -5.29 2.36
N ASN A 132 -3.73 -4.16 2.90
CA ASN A 132 -4.58 -3.07 3.37
C ASN A 132 -4.96 -2.17 2.18
N LEU A 133 -5.74 -2.74 1.25
CA LEU A 133 -5.98 -2.18 -0.07
C LEU A 133 -6.83 -0.91 -0.03
N TYR A 134 -6.55 0.03 -0.92
CA TYR A 134 -7.23 1.31 -1.13
C TYR A 134 -7.21 2.28 0.06
N GLY A 135 -6.74 1.84 1.24
CA GLY A 135 -6.57 2.72 2.39
C GLY A 135 -7.37 2.31 3.64
N GLN A 136 -7.84 1.08 3.73
CA GLN A 136 -8.40 0.52 4.97
C GLN A 136 -7.72 -0.80 5.36
N LEU A 137 -7.78 -1.15 6.64
CA LEU A 137 -7.13 -2.34 7.16
C LEU A 137 -7.95 -3.61 6.88
N ALA A 138 -7.26 -4.69 6.55
CA ALA A 138 -7.85 -6.03 6.51
C ALA A 138 -8.32 -6.47 7.92
N ASN A 139 -9.04 -7.58 8.01
CA ASN A 139 -9.43 -8.15 9.31
C ASN A 139 -8.22 -8.81 10.01
N LEU A 140 -7.29 -7.95 10.46
CA LEU A 140 -6.02 -8.40 11.03
C LEU A 140 -6.21 -9.24 12.29
N LYS A 141 -7.24 -8.95 13.09
CA LYS A 141 -7.57 -9.73 14.30
C LYS A 141 -7.90 -11.18 13.96
N GLU A 142 -8.75 -11.40 12.97
CA GLU A 142 -9.14 -12.74 12.52
C GLU A 142 -7.97 -13.45 11.82
N LEU A 143 -7.26 -12.74 10.94
CA LEU A 143 -6.07 -13.29 10.28
C LEU A 143 -4.98 -13.70 11.27
N ASN A 144 -4.77 -12.92 12.34
CA ASN A 144 -3.82 -13.26 13.40
C ASN A 144 -4.26 -14.51 14.18
N LYS A 145 -5.58 -14.65 14.44
CA LYS A 145 -6.13 -15.87 15.07
C LYS A 145 -5.83 -17.10 14.20
N ILE A 146 -6.12 -17.02 12.89
CA ILE A 146 -5.82 -18.09 11.92
C ILE A 146 -4.31 -18.36 11.88
N ALA A 147 -3.48 -17.32 11.80
CA ALA A 147 -2.03 -17.44 11.74
C ALA A 147 -1.47 -18.14 12.99
N LYS A 148 -1.88 -17.73 14.18
CA LYS A 148 -1.44 -18.33 15.45
C LYS A 148 -1.85 -19.80 15.58
N ALA A 149 -3.10 -20.13 15.21
CA ALA A 149 -3.59 -21.50 15.27
C ALA A 149 -2.81 -22.47 14.35
N ASN A 150 -2.17 -21.94 13.29
CA ASN A 150 -1.43 -22.71 12.29
C ASN A 150 0.08 -22.42 12.31
N SER A 151 0.61 -21.74 13.33
CA SER A 151 2.04 -21.37 13.45
C SER A 151 2.57 -20.57 12.25
N LEU A 152 1.71 -19.75 11.60
CA LEU A 152 2.05 -18.91 10.45
C LEU A 152 2.48 -17.50 10.90
N LYS A 153 3.18 -16.79 10.01
CA LYS A 153 3.49 -15.37 10.17
C LYS A 153 2.44 -14.52 9.45
N LEU A 154 1.84 -13.56 10.15
CA LEU A 154 0.99 -12.54 9.51
C LEU A 154 1.86 -11.33 9.16
N ILE A 155 1.87 -10.93 7.89
CA ILE A 155 2.59 -9.78 7.35
C ILE A 155 1.56 -8.83 6.76
N GLU A 156 1.76 -7.53 6.88
CA GLU A 156 0.91 -6.53 6.23
C GLU A 156 1.61 -5.92 5.01
N ASP A 157 0.90 -5.88 3.90
CA ASP A 157 1.19 -4.96 2.80
C ASP A 157 0.38 -3.68 3.04
N SER A 158 1.01 -2.72 3.67
CA SER A 158 0.45 -1.41 4.04
C SER A 158 0.82 -0.30 3.04
N ALA A 159 1.19 -0.67 1.82
CA ALA A 159 1.61 0.27 0.76
C ALA A 159 0.52 1.30 0.38
N GLN A 160 -0.72 1.11 0.79
CA GLN A 160 -1.84 2.00 0.50
C GLN A 160 -2.57 2.51 1.77
N SER A 161 -2.07 2.22 2.96
CA SER A 161 -2.79 2.44 4.22
C SER A 161 -2.04 3.30 5.25
N HIS A 162 -1.24 4.26 4.80
CA HIS A 162 -0.48 5.16 5.66
C HIS A 162 -1.40 5.96 6.60
N GLY A 163 -1.48 5.55 7.87
CA GLY A 163 -2.34 6.14 8.88
C GLY A 163 -3.78 5.61 8.90
N ALA A 164 -4.07 4.50 8.22
CA ALA A 164 -5.30 3.76 8.43
C ALA A 164 -5.29 3.12 9.83
N LEU A 165 -6.43 3.14 10.48
CA LEU A 165 -6.60 2.62 11.84
C LEU A 165 -7.82 1.71 11.89
N ASN A 166 -7.82 0.79 12.85
CA ASN A 166 -9.02 0.15 13.37
C ASN A 166 -8.99 0.24 14.89
N ASP A 167 -9.94 -0.36 15.59
CA ASP A 167 -10.06 -0.34 17.06
C ASP A 167 -8.79 -0.82 17.79
N SER A 168 -7.82 -1.35 17.05
CA SER A 168 -6.49 -1.74 17.54
C SER A 168 -5.48 -1.50 16.42
N PHE A 169 -4.37 -0.84 16.74
CA PHE A 169 -3.28 -0.59 15.79
C PHE A 169 -2.79 -1.88 15.14
N SER A 170 -2.50 -1.81 13.85
CA SER A 170 -2.08 -2.95 13.02
C SER A 170 -0.86 -3.69 13.58
N ASN A 171 0.11 -2.95 14.11
CA ASN A 171 1.35 -3.50 14.69
C ASN A 171 1.18 -4.47 15.87
N ASN A 172 -0.04 -4.63 16.38
CA ASN A 172 -0.34 -5.59 17.45
C ASN A 172 -0.68 -6.99 16.92
N TYR A 173 -0.99 -7.12 15.64
CA TYR A 173 -1.43 -8.39 15.05
C TYR A 173 -0.42 -9.00 14.10
N SER A 174 0.28 -8.21 13.33
CA SER A 174 1.28 -8.67 12.36
C SER A 174 2.70 -8.68 12.95
N VAL A 175 3.58 -9.49 12.36
CA VAL A 175 5.01 -9.50 12.72
C VAL A 175 5.75 -8.31 12.16
N ALA A 176 5.29 -7.78 11.02
CA ALA A 176 5.80 -6.58 10.36
C ALA A 176 4.79 -6.05 9.34
N ALA A 177 4.89 -4.76 9.02
CA ALA A 177 4.16 -4.11 7.96
C ALA A 177 5.14 -3.47 6.94
N ALA A 178 4.84 -3.64 5.65
CA ALA A 178 5.59 -3.06 4.53
C ALA A 178 4.87 -1.83 3.99
N TYR A 179 5.59 -0.72 3.81
CA TYR A 179 5.08 0.53 3.27
C TYR A 179 5.79 0.90 1.98
N SER A 180 5.07 1.55 1.07
CA SER A 180 5.60 2.12 -0.16
C SER A 180 5.53 3.64 -0.09
N PHE A 181 6.62 4.30 -0.45
CA PHE A 181 6.65 5.76 -0.59
C PHE A 181 6.73 6.20 -2.06
N TYR A 182 6.20 5.37 -2.99
CA TYR A 182 6.01 5.81 -4.37
C TYR A 182 5.30 7.17 -4.40
N PRO A 183 5.66 8.13 -5.27
CA PRO A 183 5.19 9.52 -5.20
C PRO A 183 3.69 9.71 -5.06
N GLY A 184 2.89 8.85 -5.69
CA GLY A 184 1.41 8.89 -5.63
C GLY A 184 0.79 8.39 -4.33
N LYS A 185 1.56 7.83 -3.39
CA LYS A 185 1.04 7.34 -2.11
C LYS A 185 0.65 8.49 -1.18
N ASN A 186 -0.21 8.21 -0.18
CA ASN A 186 -0.61 9.22 0.81
C ASN A 186 0.60 9.85 1.49
N LEU A 187 1.63 9.07 1.77
CA LEU A 187 2.98 9.52 2.11
C LEU A 187 3.92 9.11 0.99
N GLY A 188 4.06 9.94 -0.03
CA GLY A 188 4.96 9.68 -1.17
C GLY A 188 6.25 10.49 -1.09
N ALA A 189 7.37 9.87 -1.42
CA ALA A 189 8.67 10.53 -1.61
C ALA A 189 8.68 11.36 -2.93
N TRP A 190 9.80 11.95 -3.27
CA TRP A 190 10.09 12.56 -4.58
C TRP A 190 10.94 11.61 -5.45
N GLY A 191 10.60 10.33 -5.39
CA GLY A 191 11.23 9.20 -6.05
C GLY A 191 10.73 7.91 -5.42
N ASP A 192 11.43 6.81 -5.64
CA ASP A 192 11.10 5.55 -4.98
C ASP A 192 11.50 5.55 -3.51
N GLY A 193 10.79 4.74 -2.73
CA GLY A 193 11.05 4.50 -1.33
C GLY A 193 10.09 3.50 -0.71
N GLY A 194 10.49 2.94 0.39
CA GLY A 194 9.68 2.04 1.20
C GLY A 194 10.19 1.97 2.63
N ALA A 195 9.45 1.31 3.48
CA ALA A 195 9.88 0.99 4.83
C ALA A 195 9.21 -0.28 5.35
N VAL A 196 9.86 -0.90 6.32
CA VAL A 196 9.29 -1.92 7.17
C VAL A 196 9.12 -1.36 8.57
N THR A 197 7.95 -1.59 9.19
CA THR A 197 7.76 -1.35 10.62
C THR A 197 7.57 -2.68 11.35
N THR A 198 8.06 -2.77 12.58
CA THR A 198 7.92 -3.97 13.42
C THR A 198 8.13 -3.64 14.90
N ASN A 199 7.54 -4.47 15.78
CA ASN A 199 7.81 -4.44 17.21
C ASN A 199 8.83 -5.51 17.65
N ASN A 200 9.30 -6.35 16.71
CA ASN A 200 10.25 -7.41 16.96
C ASN A 200 11.69 -6.95 16.71
N LYS A 201 12.48 -6.82 17.78
CA LYS A 201 13.87 -6.37 17.72
C LYS A 201 14.77 -7.25 16.83
N LYS A 202 14.63 -8.56 16.92
CA LYS A 202 15.44 -9.49 16.10
C LYS A 202 15.14 -9.33 14.62
N LEU A 203 13.86 -9.19 14.27
CA LEU A 203 13.45 -8.96 12.88
C LEU A 203 13.96 -7.61 12.36
N TYR A 204 13.89 -6.55 13.19
CA TYR A 204 14.44 -5.24 12.88
C TYR A 204 15.94 -5.30 12.56
N GLU A 205 16.75 -5.91 13.45
CA GLU A 205 18.19 -6.05 13.28
C GLU A 205 18.54 -6.84 12.01
N LYS A 206 17.80 -7.91 11.74
CA LYS A 206 17.96 -8.72 10.54
C LYS A 206 17.68 -7.93 9.27
N ILE A 207 16.59 -7.14 9.24
CA ILE A 207 16.23 -6.32 8.08
C ILE A 207 17.24 -5.19 7.89
N LEU A 208 17.72 -4.54 8.96
CA LEU A 208 18.78 -3.55 8.89
C LEU A 208 20.03 -4.08 8.20
N MET A 209 20.43 -5.29 8.58
CA MET A 209 21.58 -5.98 8.00
C MET A 209 21.31 -6.31 6.52
N LEU A 210 20.17 -6.94 6.20
CA LEU A 210 19.83 -7.37 4.84
C LEU A 210 19.74 -6.21 3.86
N ARG A 211 19.15 -5.05 4.24
CA ARG A 211 19.04 -3.89 3.33
C ARG A 211 20.39 -3.28 2.93
N ASN A 212 21.44 -3.57 3.70
CA ASN A 212 22.78 -3.04 3.51
C ASN A 212 23.82 -4.14 3.31
N TRP A 213 23.68 -4.91 2.23
CA TRP A 213 24.60 -5.93 1.78
C TRP A 213 24.80 -7.12 2.76
N GLY A 214 23.90 -7.33 3.71
CA GLY A 214 24.05 -8.36 4.75
C GLY A 214 25.17 -8.04 5.74
N SER A 215 25.46 -6.75 5.96
CA SER A 215 26.62 -6.28 6.72
C SER A 215 26.19 -5.57 8.00
N ILE A 216 26.75 -5.98 9.13
CA ILE A 216 26.65 -5.27 10.40
C ILE A 216 27.79 -4.25 10.53
N LYS A 217 28.99 -4.62 10.11
CA LYS A 217 30.18 -3.76 10.10
C LYS A 217 30.70 -3.64 8.68
N LYS A 218 31.12 -2.42 8.28
CA LYS A 218 31.66 -2.14 6.94
C LYS A 218 32.68 -3.20 6.52
N TYR A 219 32.43 -3.82 5.34
CA TYR A 219 33.21 -4.91 4.73
C TYR A 219 33.10 -6.29 5.40
N TYR A 220 32.28 -6.45 6.45
CA TYR A 220 32.00 -7.73 7.05
C TYR A 220 30.55 -8.12 6.80
N HIS A 221 30.33 -9.16 6.00
CA HIS A 221 29.02 -9.59 5.52
C HIS A 221 28.66 -10.93 6.19
N GLU A 222 27.65 -10.92 7.06
CA GLU A 222 27.18 -12.12 7.76
C GLU A 222 26.28 -12.96 6.87
N GLU A 223 25.58 -12.30 5.93
CA GLU A 223 24.65 -12.95 5.01
C GLU A 223 24.67 -12.28 3.63
N LYS A 224 24.03 -12.97 2.64
CA LYS A 224 23.77 -12.36 1.33
C LYS A 224 22.63 -11.36 1.45
N GLY A 225 22.96 -10.10 1.48
CA GLY A 225 22.00 -9.01 1.57
C GLY A 225 21.80 -8.27 0.24
N PHE A 226 21.18 -7.10 0.34
CA PHE A 226 20.74 -6.29 -0.80
C PHE A 226 21.30 -4.87 -0.72
N ASN A 227 21.37 -4.18 -1.84
CA ASN A 227 21.53 -2.74 -1.90
C ASN A 227 20.12 -2.10 -1.94
N SER A 228 19.41 -2.15 -0.82
CA SER A 228 18.05 -1.66 -0.72
C SER A 228 17.93 -0.59 0.36
N ARG A 229 18.36 0.62 0.03
CA ARG A 229 18.45 1.75 0.96
C ARG A 229 17.62 2.92 0.47
N LEU A 230 16.89 3.57 1.38
CA LEU A 230 16.29 4.87 1.11
C LEU A 230 17.41 5.93 1.01
N GLN A 231 17.30 6.82 0.05
CA GLN A 231 18.26 7.91 -0.11
C GLN A 231 17.99 9.04 0.89
N PRO A 232 19.02 9.69 1.48
CA PRO A 232 18.85 10.77 2.45
C PRO A 232 17.98 11.93 1.96
N LEU A 233 18.04 12.31 0.69
CA LEU A 233 17.14 13.31 0.10
C LEU A 233 15.67 12.91 0.22
N GLN A 234 15.35 11.63 0.04
CA GLN A 234 13.97 11.14 0.24
C GLN A 234 13.59 11.12 1.72
N GLY A 235 14.54 10.82 2.62
CA GLY A 235 14.35 10.95 4.06
C GLY A 235 13.93 12.36 4.48
N VAL A 236 14.58 13.39 3.94
CA VAL A 236 14.21 14.81 4.14
C VAL A 236 12.76 15.08 3.70
N VAL A 237 12.40 14.66 2.48
CA VAL A 237 11.04 14.86 1.94
C VAL A 237 10.00 14.17 2.83
N LEU A 238 10.23 12.93 3.18
CA LEU A 238 9.31 12.12 3.96
C LEU A 238 9.17 12.64 5.40
N SER A 239 10.25 13.13 6.02
CA SER A 239 10.21 13.76 7.34
C SER A 239 9.33 15.00 7.39
N GLU A 240 9.35 15.85 6.35
CA GLU A 240 8.45 17.01 6.29
C GLU A 240 6.99 16.61 5.96
N LYS A 241 6.79 15.55 5.16
CA LYS A 241 5.46 15.09 4.76
C LYS A 241 4.73 14.31 5.84
N VAL A 242 5.42 13.48 6.63
CA VAL A 242 4.78 12.69 7.70
C VAL A 242 4.11 13.60 8.74
N LYS A 243 4.70 14.76 9.04
CA LYS A 243 4.11 15.79 9.94
C LYS A 243 2.77 16.35 9.44
N LYS A 244 2.45 16.19 8.15
CA LYS A 244 1.21 16.69 7.52
C LYS A 244 0.21 15.57 7.20
N LEU A 245 0.64 14.31 7.26
CA LEU A 245 -0.10 13.17 6.74
C LEU A 245 -1.50 13.01 7.36
N SER A 246 -1.62 13.16 8.70
CA SER A 246 -2.92 13.08 9.38
C SER A 246 -3.91 14.13 8.88
N SER A 247 -3.45 15.36 8.62
CA SER A 247 -4.27 16.43 8.04
C SER A 247 -4.70 16.10 6.61
N TRP A 248 -3.78 15.56 5.79
CA TRP A 248 -4.10 15.17 4.41
C TRP A 248 -5.08 14.00 4.34
N ASN A 249 -4.95 13.01 5.24
CA ASN A 249 -5.92 11.92 5.34
C ASN A 249 -7.31 12.42 5.74
N LYS A 250 -7.41 13.40 6.66
CA LYS A 250 -8.69 14.05 6.99
C LYS A 250 -9.31 14.77 5.78
N GLN A 251 -8.49 15.44 4.95
CA GLN A 251 -8.96 16.10 3.72
C GLN A 251 -9.45 15.07 2.68
N ARG A 252 -8.76 13.94 2.51
CA ARG A 252 -9.25 12.82 1.67
C ARG A 252 -10.59 12.27 2.19
N ASN A 253 -10.76 12.15 3.51
CA ASN A 253 -12.03 11.74 4.10
C ASN A 253 -13.16 12.74 3.79
N ALA A 254 -12.88 14.04 3.83
CA ALA A 254 -13.88 15.05 3.47
C ALA A 254 -14.32 14.95 2.00
N VAL A 255 -13.37 14.71 1.07
CA VAL A 255 -13.68 14.46 -0.34
C VAL A 255 -14.51 13.18 -0.52
N ALA A 256 -14.08 12.09 0.13
CA ALA A 256 -14.78 10.80 0.06
C ALA A 256 -16.22 10.90 0.57
N LYS A 257 -16.45 11.63 1.67
CA LYS A 257 -17.77 11.90 2.21
C LYS A 257 -18.67 12.58 1.20
N LYS A 258 -18.17 13.65 0.52
CA LYS A 258 -18.92 14.35 -0.54
C LYS A 258 -19.29 13.42 -1.70
N TYR A 259 -18.37 12.54 -2.14
CA TYR A 259 -18.68 11.53 -3.16
C TYR A 259 -19.77 10.56 -2.72
N ILE A 260 -19.65 10.02 -1.50
CA ILE A 260 -20.64 9.08 -0.96
C ILE A 260 -22.02 9.71 -0.88
N GLU A 261 -22.13 10.93 -0.32
CA GLU A 261 -23.39 11.65 -0.18
C GLU A 261 -24.01 12.00 -1.55
N ALA A 262 -23.19 12.52 -2.47
CA ALA A 262 -23.69 12.94 -3.77
C ALA A 262 -24.09 11.77 -4.68
N LEU A 263 -23.52 10.60 -4.52
CA LEU A 263 -23.75 9.44 -5.38
C LEU A 263 -24.59 8.34 -4.70
N ALA A 264 -25.11 8.55 -3.48
CA ALA A 264 -25.84 7.56 -2.69
C ALA A 264 -27.06 6.98 -3.42
N GLU A 265 -27.80 7.82 -4.16
CA GLU A 265 -29.02 7.42 -4.86
C GLU A 265 -28.76 6.85 -6.28
N ASN A 266 -27.51 6.82 -6.74
CA ASN A 266 -27.18 6.31 -8.08
C ASN A 266 -27.12 4.77 -8.05
N LYS A 267 -28.11 4.12 -8.66
CA LYS A 267 -28.28 2.65 -8.67
C LYS A 267 -27.36 1.93 -9.68
N ASP A 268 -26.73 2.66 -10.60
CA ASP A 268 -25.88 2.09 -11.65
C ASP A 268 -24.44 1.86 -11.17
N ILE A 269 -24.10 2.42 -10.01
CA ILE A 269 -22.78 2.25 -9.41
C ILE A 269 -22.86 1.58 -8.03
N VAL A 270 -21.76 0.94 -7.66
CA VAL A 270 -21.57 0.42 -6.30
C VAL A 270 -20.48 1.25 -5.64
N LEU A 271 -20.85 1.98 -4.60
CA LEU A 271 -19.91 2.78 -3.81
C LEU A 271 -19.01 1.89 -2.94
N PRO A 272 -17.79 2.34 -2.63
CA PRO A 272 -16.91 1.61 -1.71
C PRO A 272 -17.51 1.58 -0.30
N LYS A 273 -17.38 0.44 0.36
CA LYS A 273 -17.79 0.26 1.75
C LYS A 273 -16.60 0.41 2.68
N ILE A 274 -16.84 1.01 3.85
CA ILE A 274 -15.88 1.03 4.95
C ILE A 274 -16.22 -0.13 5.89
N LYS A 275 -15.22 -0.94 6.22
CA LYS A 275 -15.39 -1.99 7.22
C LYS A 275 -15.56 -1.35 8.59
N GLU A 276 -16.51 -1.86 9.37
CA GLU A 276 -16.79 -1.38 10.73
C GLU A 276 -15.50 -1.29 11.58
N GLY A 277 -15.36 -0.21 12.36
CA GLY A 277 -14.19 0.07 13.16
C GLY A 277 -12.97 0.62 12.39
N ASN A 278 -13.01 0.70 11.05
CA ASN A 278 -11.88 1.21 10.27
C ASN A 278 -11.96 2.73 10.05
N PHE A 279 -10.83 3.42 10.25
CA PHE A 279 -10.56 4.74 9.70
C PHE A 279 -9.88 4.57 8.33
N HIS A 280 -10.64 4.80 7.27
CA HIS A 280 -10.19 4.67 5.89
C HIS A 280 -9.41 5.93 5.47
N VAL A 281 -8.17 5.80 4.96
CA VAL A 281 -7.34 6.95 4.53
C VAL A 281 -7.50 7.31 3.05
N TRP A 282 -8.36 6.62 2.33
CA TRP A 282 -8.75 6.91 0.95
C TRP A 282 -7.55 7.15 0.03
N HIS A 283 -6.64 6.19 0.02
CA HIS A 283 -5.59 6.21 -1.00
C HIS A 283 -6.21 6.22 -2.39
N LEU A 284 -7.24 5.40 -2.59
CA LEU A 284 -8.07 5.38 -3.78
C LEU A 284 -9.56 5.40 -3.37
N PHE A 285 -10.38 6.10 -4.14
CA PHE A 285 -11.84 6.01 -4.08
C PHE A 285 -12.31 5.17 -5.25
N VAL A 286 -12.64 3.90 -5.00
CA VAL A 286 -12.92 2.92 -6.05
C VAL A 286 -14.41 2.58 -6.08
N ILE A 287 -15.09 2.95 -7.17
CA ILE A 287 -16.46 2.51 -7.45
C ILE A 287 -16.46 1.30 -8.37
N ARG A 288 -17.58 0.58 -8.42
CA ARG A 288 -17.85 -0.42 -9.46
C ARG A 288 -19.02 0.03 -10.33
N ILE A 289 -18.86 -0.14 -11.66
CA ILE A 289 -19.88 0.18 -12.65
C ILE A 289 -19.87 -0.85 -13.77
N LYS A 290 -21.04 -1.37 -14.15
CA LYS A 290 -21.14 -2.43 -15.17
C LYS A 290 -20.66 -1.97 -16.55
N ASN A 291 -21.09 -0.80 -16.98
CA ASN A 291 -20.76 -0.22 -18.29
C ASN A 291 -19.55 0.75 -18.19
N ARG A 292 -18.48 0.34 -17.49
CA ARG A 292 -17.32 1.19 -17.23
C ARG A 292 -16.80 1.93 -18.46
N ASN A 293 -16.65 1.24 -19.60
CA ASN A 293 -16.04 1.83 -20.80
C ASN A 293 -16.81 3.03 -21.36
N LYS A 294 -18.15 3.04 -21.24
CA LYS A 294 -18.94 4.21 -21.61
C LYS A 294 -18.56 5.43 -20.77
N LEU A 295 -18.49 5.26 -19.44
CA LEU A 295 -18.14 6.34 -18.53
C LEU A 295 -16.68 6.82 -18.70
N LEU A 296 -15.75 5.96 -19.10
CA LEU A 296 -14.36 6.36 -19.37
C LEU A 296 -14.28 7.39 -20.50
N ASN A 297 -15.00 7.18 -21.61
CA ASN A 297 -15.05 8.13 -22.73
C ASN A 297 -15.60 9.50 -22.30
N GLU A 298 -16.61 9.50 -21.42
CA GLU A 298 -17.18 10.74 -20.89
C GLU A 298 -16.22 11.46 -19.93
N PHE A 299 -15.47 10.73 -19.12
CA PHE A 299 -14.43 11.30 -18.28
C PHE A 299 -13.34 11.97 -19.11
N ASP A 300 -12.89 11.34 -20.19
CA ASP A 300 -11.92 11.94 -21.13
C ASP A 300 -12.50 13.21 -21.78
N PHE A 301 -13.75 13.18 -22.26
CA PHE A 301 -14.43 14.34 -22.84
C PHE A 301 -14.55 15.50 -21.84
N HIS A 302 -14.95 15.21 -20.60
CA HIS A 302 -15.08 16.20 -19.53
C HIS A 302 -13.76 16.55 -18.83
N LYS A 303 -12.62 16.05 -19.34
CA LYS A 303 -11.27 16.26 -18.80
C LYS A 303 -11.13 15.87 -17.32
N VAL A 304 -11.71 14.75 -16.94
CA VAL A 304 -11.58 14.12 -15.63
C VAL A 304 -10.62 12.93 -15.76
N GLU A 305 -9.48 12.97 -15.07
CA GLU A 305 -8.60 11.83 -15.02
C GLU A 305 -9.19 10.72 -14.11
N PHE A 306 -8.83 9.48 -14.39
CA PHE A 306 -9.28 8.31 -13.65
C PHE A 306 -8.17 7.25 -13.59
N GLY A 307 -8.39 6.21 -12.80
CA GLY A 307 -7.52 5.04 -12.76
C GLY A 307 -8.31 3.73 -12.70
N ILE A 308 -7.66 2.61 -12.98
CA ILE A 308 -8.24 1.26 -12.84
C ILE A 308 -7.32 0.41 -11.97
N HIS A 309 -7.75 0.08 -10.77
CA HIS A 309 -6.94 -0.64 -9.80
C HIS A 309 -7.68 -1.89 -9.26
N TYR A 310 -7.51 -3.11 -9.87
CA TYR A 310 -6.63 -3.37 -11.01
C TYR A 310 -7.42 -4.07 -12.11
N PRO A 311 -7.10 -3.86 -13.41
CA PRO A 311 -7.92 -4.39 -14.50
C PRO A 311 -7.82 -5.90 -14.67
N VAL A 312 -6.72 -6.51 -14.19
CA VAL A 312 -6.46 -7.94 -14.26
C VAL A 312 -5.95 -8.44 -12.92
N PRO A 313 -6.68 -9.33 -12.23
CA PRO A 313 -6.22 -9.97 -11.01
C PRO A 313 -4.91 -10.76 -11.22
N ILE A 314 -4.07 -10.87 -10.18
CA ILE A 314 -2.72 -11.43 -10.32
C ILE A 314 -2.74 -12.85 -10.88
N HIS A 315 -3.64 -13.72 -10.42
CA HIS A 315 -3.74 -15.11 -10.89
C HIS A 315 -4.08 -15.24 -12.39
N LYS A 316 -4.55 -14.16 -13.05
CA LYS A 316 -4.79 -14.07 -14.50
C LYS A 316 -3.66 -13.40 -15.27
N GLN A 317 -2.68 -12.84 -14.60
CA GLN A 317 -1.52 -12.23 -15.26
C GLN A 317 -0.68 -13.30 -15.98
N LYS A 318 -0.15 -12.97 -17.15
CA LYS A 318 0.72 -13.87 -17.92
C LYS A 318 1.94 -14.31 -17.12
N ALA A 319 2.47 -13.43 -16.27
CA ALA A 319 3.62 -13.69 -15.41
C ALA A 319 3.36 -14.75 -14.31
N TYR A 320 2.08 -15.08 -14.04
CA TYR A 320 1.69 -16.04 -13.02
C TYR A 320 0.85 -17.20 -13.59
N LYS A 321 0.94 -17.46 -14.88
CA LYS A 321 0.15 -18.52 -15.54
C LYS A 321 0.40 -19.92 -14.98
N GLU A 322 1.61 -20.21 -14.51
CA GLU A 322 2.00 -21.46 -13.85
C GLU A 322 1.34 -21.64 -12.46
N HIS A 323 0.88 -20.55 -11.86
CA HIS A 323 0.22 -20.55 -10.55
C HIS A 323 -1.31 -20.56 -10.65
N LYS A 324 -1.92 -20.75 -11.84
CA LYS A 324 -3.38 -20.74 -12.06
C LYS A 324 -4.15 -21.74 -11.17
N GLN A 325 -3.52 -22.86 -10.83
CA GLN A 325 -4.12 -23.86 -9.94
C GLN A 325 -4.46 -23.31 -8.54
N TYR A 326 -3.73 -22.31 -8.07
CA TYR A 326 -3.95 -21.66 -6.77
C TYR A 326 -5.04 -20.58 -6.85
N GLY A 327 -5.44 -20.15 -8.05
CA GLY A 327 -6.55 -19.22 -8.31
C GLY A 327 -7.90 -19.87 -8.58
N LYS A 328 -8.03 -21.19 -8.47
CA LYS A 328 -9.33 -21.87 -8.63
C LYS A 328 -10.32 -21.38 -7.57
N LYS A 329 -11.57 -21.09 -7.99
CA LYS A 329 -12.66 -20.57 -7.16
C LYS A 329 -12.52 -19.08 -6.74
N ILE A 330 -11.75 -18.28 -7.46
CA ILE A 330 -11.73 -16.82 -7.31
C ILE A 330 -12.88 -16.26 -8.17
N GLN A 331 -13.86 -15.65 -7.54
CA GLN A 331 -15.08 -15.18 -8.19
C GLN A 331 -15.25 -13.66 -8.10
N LEU A 332 -15.04 -13.08 -6.91
CA LEU A 332 -15.25 -11.64 -6.69
C LEU A 332 -14.19 -10.80 -7.40
N ALA A 333 -12.90 -11.14 -7.24
CA ALA A 333 -11.82 -10.45 -7.93
C ALA A 333 -12.01 -10.49 -9.45
N ASP A 334 -12.45 -11.64 -9.99
CA ASP A 334 -12.72 -11.81 -11.42
C ASP A 334 -13.89 -10.95 -11.91
N SER A 335 -15.00 -10.97 -11.19
CA SER A 335 -16.18 -10.18 -11.50
C SER A 335 -15.91 -8.68 -11.35
N TYR A 336 -15.22 -8.28 -10.27
CA TYR A 336 -14.98 -6.87 -9.97
C TYR A 336 -14.00 -6.21 -10.93
N SER A 337 -12.97 -6.93 -11.39
CA SER A 337 -11.89 -6.37 -12.21
C SER A 337 -12.38 -5.63 -13.48
N SER A 338 -13.46 -6.11 -14.10
CA SER A 338 -14.08 -5.45 -15.26
C SER A 338 -14.91 -4.20 -14.90
N GLN A 339 -15.26 -4.02 -13.63
CA GLN A 339 -16.15 -2.97 -13.14
C GLN A 339 -15.43 -1.85 -12.40
N LEU A 340 -14.21 -2.10 -11.87
CA LEU A 340 -13.47 -1.15 -11.03
C LEU A 340 -13.15 0.15 -11.77
N LEU A 341 -13.43 1.28 -11.12
CA LEU A 341 -13.05 2.62 -11.56
C LEU A 341 -12.64 3.45 -10.35
N SER A 342 -11.43 3.99 -10.37
CA SER A 342 -10.92 4.86 -9.32
C SER A 342 -11.13 6.31 -9.70
N LEU A 343 -11.84 7.05 -8.84
CA LEU A 343 -12.13 8.48 -9.01
C LEU A 343 -10.96 9.33 -8.47
N PRO A 344 -10.81 10.57 -8.98
CA PRO A 344 -9.88 11.55 -8.42
C PRO A 344 -10.08 11.72 -6.91
N ILE A 345 -9.02 11.61 -6.15
CA ILE A 345 -9.05 11.90 -4.71
C ILE A 345 -7.67 12.31 -4.21
N PHE A 346 -7.53 13.53 -3.68
CA PHE A 346 -6.27 14.07 -3.17
C PHE A 346 -6.53 15.22 -2.19
N PRO A 347 -5.56 15.57 -1.32
CA PRO A 347 -5.69 16.71 -0.42
C PRO A 347 -5.86 18.02 -1.17
N LYS A 348 -6.67 18.94 -0.64
CA LYS A 348 -7.01 20.25 -1.23
C LYS A 348 -7.75 20.16 -2.58
N MET A 349 -8.43 19.05 -2.87
CA MET A 349 -9.34 18.97 -4.02
C MET A 349 -10.47 19.97 -3.85
N GLN A 350 -10.77 20.74 -4.92
CA GLN A 350 -11.76 21.83 -4.88
C GLN A 350 -13.17 21.29 -5.10
N ASP A 351 -14.18 21.98 -4.58
CA ASP A 351 -15.58 21.56 -4.70
C ASP A 351 -16.02 21.47 -6.17
N GLN A 352 -15.64 22.41 -7.01
CA GLN A 352 -15.92 22.39 -8.45
C GLN A 352 -15.30 21.17 -9.18
N GLU A 353 -14.17 20.64 -8.68
CA GLU A 353 -13.57 19.42 -9.21
C GLU A 353 -14.39 18.19 -8.81
N ILE A 354 -14.87 18.16 -7.56
CA ILE A 354 -15.72 17.09 -7.03
C ILE A 354 -17.08 17.09 -7.78
N GLU A 355 -17.71 18.25 -7.89
CA GLU A 355 -18.98 18.44 -8.59
C GLU A 355 -18.90 17.92 -10.03
N ARG A 356 -17.85 18.29 -10.77
CA ARG A 356 -17.66 17.80 -12.16
C ARG A 356 -17.58 16.28 -12.24
N VAL A 357 -16.83 15.63 -11.34
CA VAL A 357 -16.76 14.16 -11.29
C VAL A 357 -18.15 13.58 -11.04
N VAL A 358 -18.87 14.11 -10.07
CA VAL A 358 -20.22 13.66 -9.68
C VAL A 358 -21.22 13.85 -10.81
N GLU A 359 -21.26 15.03 -11.44
CA GLU A 359 -22.16 15.34 -12.55
C GLU A 359 -21.91 14.42 -13.75
N THR A 360 -20.62 14.19 -14.10
CA THR A 360 -20.27 13.27 -15.17
C THR A 360 -20.76 11.84 -14.86
N ILE A 361 -20.61 11.37 -13.63
CA ILE A 361 -21.12 10.06 -13.23
C ILE A 361 -22.65 10.04 -13.32
N LYS A 362 -23.35 10.99 -12.70
CA LYS A 362 -24.82 11.03 -12.66
C LYS A 362 -25.47 11.07 -14.04
N LYS A 363 -24.82 11.72 -14.99
CA LYS A 363 -25.34 11.90 -16.34
C LYS A 363 -25.11 10.70 -17.24
N TYR A 364 -24.03 9.94 -17.03
CA TYR A 364 -23.55 8.95 -18.01
C TYR A 364 -23.38 7.53 -17.45
N SER A 365 -23.60 7.31 -16.14
CA SER A 365 -23.59 5.96 -15.55
C SER A 365 -24.79 5.10 -15.93
#